data_f8d5ca8fc54164eeaf274a54e4a17f99
#
_entry.id   f8d5ca8fc54164eeaf274a54e4a17f99
#
_cell.length_a   1.000
_cell.length_b   1.000
_cell.length_c   1.000
_cell.angle_alpha   90.00
_cell.angle_beta   90.00
_cell.angle_gamma   90.00
#
_symmetry.space_group_name_H-M   'P 1'
#
loop_
_entity.id
_entity.type
_entity.pdbx_description
1 polymer ?
#
loop_
_entity_poly.entity_id
_entity_poly.type
_entity_poly.pdbx_seq_one_letter_code
_entity_poly.pdbx_strand_id
1 'polypeptide(L)'
;IIWYIFIKGGILVPNIDKIIQKMKLRPNGIRFDELAKVLEYNGYHMKKTKGTSHRNFINIKGDVITIKFENPLKAVYVKDVLKRINKNT
;
A
#
# COMPACT_ATOMS: atom_id res chain seq x y z
N ILE A 1 -7.60 -0.74 24.46
CA ILE A 1 -8.13 -0.68 24.00
C ILE A 1 -8.59 -1.16 23.93
N ILE A 2 -8.59 -1.54 23.69
CA ILE A 2 -9.24 -1.75 23.03
C ILE A 2 -9.52 -1.77 22.82
N TRP A 3 -9.38 -1.97 22.78
CA TRP A 3 -9.89 -1.70 22.00
C TRP A 3 -9.41 -1.60 21.57
N TYR A 4 -8.90 -1.57 21.32
CA TYR A 4 -8.91 -1.28 20.47
C TYR A 4 -8.92 -1.79 20.29
N ILE A 5 -8.89 -1.97 20.38
CA ILE A 5 -9.36 -2.23 19.80
C ILE A 5 -9.83 -2.42 19.64
N PHE A 6 -9.90 -2.45 19.60
CA PHE A 6 -10.69 -2.35 19.06
C PHE A 6 -10.72 -1.92 18.79
N ILE A 7 -10.57 -1.79 18.72
CA ILE A 7 -10.71 -1.27 18.12
C ILE A 7 -10.12 -0.88 17.91
N LYS A 8 -9.70 -0.77 17.75
CA LYS A 8 -9.42 -0.39 17.32
C LYS A 8 -9.63 -0.50 16.96
N GLY A 9 -9.93 -0.50 16.90
CA GLY A 9 -10.44 -0.69 16.23
C GLY A 9 -10.57 -1.01 15.85
N GLY A 10 -10.81 -1.21 15.58
CA GLY A 10 -11.21 -1.53 14.99
C GLY A 10 -11.26 -1.81 14.50
N ILE A 11 -11.30 -2.42 14.59
CA ILE A 11 -11.60 -2.68 13.73
C ILE A 11 -11.15 -2.81 12.32
N LEU A 12 -11.02 -2.48 11.32
CA LEU A 12 -10.68 -2.31 10.02
C LEU A 12 -9.24 -2.52 9.70
N VAL A 13 -8.43 -2.32 10.61
CA VAL A 13 -6.99 -2.44 10.52
C VAL A 13 -6.52 -3.87 10.23
N PRO A 14 -7.24 -4.94 10.63
CA PRO A 14 -6.80 -6.30 10.33
C PRO A 14 -6.54 -6.60 8.86
N ASN A 15 -7.32 -6.00 7.96
CA ASN A 15 -7.11 -6.24 6.53
C ASN A 15 -5.79 -5.68 6.04
N ILE A 16 -5.43 -4.50 6.54
CA ILE A 16 -4.16 -3.87 6.15
C ILE A 16 -2.99 -4.67 6.68
N ASP A 17 -3.06 -5.12 7.93
CA ASP A 17 -2.00 -5.94 8.52
C ASP A 17 -1.79 -7.24 7.75
N LYS A 18 -2.87 -7.88 7.33
CA LYS A 18 -2.77 -9.10 6.54
C LYS A 18 -2.09 -8.87 5.20
N ILE A 19 -2.42 -7.76 4.55
CA ILE A 19 -1.80 -7.42 3.28
C ILE A 19 -0.31 -7.16 3.47
N ILE A 20 0.04 -6.41 4.50
CA ILE A 20 1.45 -6.11 4.78
C ILE A 20 2.23 -7.39 5.08
N GLN A 21 1.65 -8.31 5.85
CA GLN A 21 2.30 -9.59 6.08
C GLN A 21 2.51 -10.37 4.78
N LYS A 22 1.49 -10.38 3.93
CA LYS A 22 1.58 -11.03 2.63
C LYS A 22 2.67 -10.40 1.78
N MET A 23 2.78 -9.07 1.80
CA MET A 23 3.81 -8.35 1.05
C MET A 23 5.21 -8.77 1.49
N LYS A 24 5.40 -8.97 2.79
CA LYS A 24 6.70 -9.41 3.33
C LYS A 24 7.01 -10.84 2.96
N LEU A 25 6.01 -11.71 3.01
CA LEU A 25 6.20 -13.14 2.77
C LEU A 25 6.21 -13.50 1.29
N ARG A 26 5.37 -12.85 0.50
CA ARG A 26 5.19 -13.18 -0.92
C ARG A 26 5.12 -11.93 -1.78
N PRO A 27 6.21 -11.20 -1.93
CA PRO A 27 6.17 -9.95 -2.69
C PRO A 27 5.80 -10.15 -4.16
N ASN A 28 5.91 -11.36 -4.69
CA ASN A 28 5.52 -11.66 -6.07
C ASN A 28 4.03 -11.94 -6.24
N GLY A 29 3.29 -12.07 -5.16
CA GLY A 29 1.88 -12.45 -5.22
C GLY A 29 0.92 -11.35 -4.85
N ILE A 30 1.33 -10.10 -4.91
CA ILE A 30 0.51 -8.97 -4.48
C ILE A 30 -0.23 -8.38 -5.66
N ARG A 31 -1.54 -8.16 -5.51
CA ARG A 31 -2.35 -7.52 -6.53
C ARG A 31 -2.32 -6.00 -6.36
N PHE A 32 -2.58 -5.29 -7.46
CA PHE A 32 -2.57 -3.83 -7.46
C PHE A 32 -3.53 -3.26 -6.41
N ASP A 33 -4.76 -3.78 -6.34
CA ASP A 33 -5.75 -3.25 -5.40
C ASP A 33 -5.34 -3.47 -3.94
N GLU A 34 -4.64 -4.56 -3.65
CA GLU A 34 -4.11 -4.79 -2.30
C GLU A 34 -3.07 -3.73 -1.92
N LEU A 35 -2.14 -3.47 -2.84
CA LEU A 35 -1.10 -2.49 -2.59
C LEU A 35 -1.68 -1.08 -2.47
N ALA A 36 -2.68 -0.77 -3.31
CA ALA A 36 -3.35 0.52 -3.26
C ALA A 36 -4.00 0.76 -1.90
N LYS A 37 -4.62 -0.26 -1.32
CA LYS A 37 -5.22 -0.14 0.01
C LYS A 37 -4.17 0.20 1.07
N VAL A 38 -3.03 -0.46 1.01
CA VAL A 38 -1.93 -0.21 1.96
C VAL A 38 -1.42 1.23 1.80
N LEU A 39 -1.26 1.68 0.56
CA LEU A 39 -0.79 3.04 0.29
C LEU A 39 -1.78 4.08 0.79
N GLU A 40 -3.07 3.88 0.53
CA GLU A 40 -4.10 4.82 1.00
C GLU A 40 -4.17 4.87 2.51
N TYR A 41 -4.05 3.72 3.16
CA TYR A 41 -4.02 3.67 4.62
C TYR A 41 -2.84 4.47 5.18
N ASN A 42 -1.74 4.53 4.44
CA ASN A 42 -0.54 5.25 4.85
C ASN A 42 -0.48 6.69 4.34
N GLY A 43 -1.60 7.22 3.86
CA GLY A 43 -1.70 8.62 3.49
C GLY A 43 -1.34 8.96 2.06
N TYR A 44 -1.15 7.95 1.22
CA TYR A 44 -0.90 8.18 -0.20
C TYR A 44 -2.22 8.15 -0.97
N HIS A 45 -2.34 9.03 -1.94
CA HIS A 45 -3.53 9.10 -2.80
C HIS A 45 -3.13 8.91 -4.25
N MET A 46 -3.90 8.08 -4.95
CA MET A 46 -3.63 7.83 -6.35
C MET A 46 -4.02 9.03 -7.20
N LYS A 47 -3.11 9.43 -8.07
CA LYS A 47 -3.34 10.48 -9.03
C LYS A 47 -3.53 9.84 -10.40
N LYS A 48 -4.63 10.17 -11.08
CA LYS A 48 -4.90 9.63 -12.40
C LYS A 48 -3.92 10.16 -13.42
N THR A 49 -3.44 9.26 -14.27
CA THR A 49 -2.54 9.60 -15.37
C THR A 49 -3.15 9.06 -16.65
N LYS A 50 -3.35 9.91 -17.63
CA LYS A 50 -3.92 9.49 -18.90
C LYS A 50 -2.89 8.77 -19.76
N GLY A 51 -3.35 7.74 -20.48
CA GLY A 51 -2.58 7.12 -21.54
C GLY A 51 -1.41 6.28 -21.10
N THR A 52 -1.34 5.89 -19.83
CA THR A 52 -0.26 5.05 -19.34
C THR A 52 -0.79 4.04 -18.33
N SER A 53 -0.10 2.91 -18.23
CA SER A 53 -0.41 1.89 -17.23
C SER A 53 0.21 2.22 -15.88
N HIS A 54 1.03 3.25 -15.79
CA HIS A 54 1.63 3.66 -14.52
C HIS A 54 0.65 4.48 -13.70
N ARG A 55 0.66 4.29 -12.38
CA ARG A 55 -0.17 5.03 -11.44
C ARG A 55 0.73 5.67 -10.40
N ASN A 56 0.53 6.95 -10.17
CA ASN A 56 1.30 7.70 -9.18
C ASN A 56 0.50 7.83 -7.90
N PHE A 57 1.14 7.54 -6.78
CA PHE A 57 0.57 7.73 -5.45
C PHE A 57 1.38 8.81 -4.75
N ILE A 58 0.71 9.82 -4.22
CA ILE A 58 1.37 10.98 -3.61
C ILE A 58 0.85 11.16 -2.19
N ASN A 59 1.75 11.42 -1.26
CA ASN A 59 1.37 11.76 0.11
C ASN A 59 1.46 13.26 0.35
N ILE A 60 1.05 13.69 1.54
CA ILE A 60 0.99 15.11 1.88
C ILE A 60 2.38 15.77 1.90
N LYS A 61 3.42 14.98 2.09
CA LYS A 61 4.80 15.47 2.08
C LYS A 61 5.38 15.60 0.68
N GLY A 62 4.64 15.18 -0.34
CA GLY A 62 5.10 15.22 -1.71
C GLY A 62 5.89 14.00 -2.14
N ASP A 63 5.94 12.96 -1.33
CA ASP A 63 6.59 11.72 -1.73
C ASP A 63 5.74 11.01 -2.77
N VAL A 64 6.35 10.60 -3.88
CA VAL A 64 5.65 9.98 -5.00
C VAL A 64 6.13 8.54 -5.17
N ILE A 65 5.17 7.63 -5.27
CA ILE A 65 5.45 6.23 -5.59
C ILE A 65 4.73 5.91 -6.90
N THR A 66 5.49 5.43 -7.89
CA THR A 66 4.93 5.05 -9.19
C THR A 66 4.86 3.54 -9.28
N ILE A 67 3.67 3.03 -9.61
CA ILE A 67 3.42 1.59 -9.70
C ILE A 67 2.75 1.30 -11.03
N LYS A 68 3.29 0.30 -11.74
CA LYS A 68 2.65 -0.15 -12.97
C LYS A 68 1.39 -0.93 -12.63
N PHE A 69 0.30 -0.60 -13.32
CA PHE A 69 -0.98 -1.29 -13.11
C PHE A 69 -0.96 -2.65 -13.81
N GLU A 70 -0.70 -3.69 -13.04
CA GLU A 70 -0.70 -5.07 -13.52
C GLU A 70 -0.99 -6.02 -12.36
N ASN A 71 -1.39 -7.23 -12.67
CA ASN A 71 -1.68 -8.25 -11.65
C ASN A 71 -1.06 -9.57 -12.05
N PRO A 72 -0.23 -10.18 -11.19
CA PRO A 72 0.27 -9.59 -9.95
C PRO A 72 1.31 -8.52 -10.20
N LEU A 73 1.57 -7.70 -9.19
CA LEU A 73 2.59 -6.66 -9.28
C LEU A 73 3.99 -7.27 -9.27
N LYS A 74 4.94 -6.59 -9.88
CA LYS A 74 6.34 -6.99 -9.77
C LYS A 74 6.82 -6.76 -8.34
N ALA A 75 7.62 -7.69 -7.85
CA ALA A 75 8.10 -7.66 -6.47
C ALA A 75 8.85 -6.36 -6.14
N VAL A 76 9.51 -5.76 -7.11
CA VAL A 76 10.28 -4.54 -6.89
C VAL A 76 9.39 -3.40 -6.39
N TYR A 77 8.17 -3.31 -6.90
CA TYR A 77 7.23 -2.28 -6.44
C TYR A 77 6.80 -2.55 -4.99
N VAL A 78 6.51 -3.81 -4.68
CA VAL A 78 6.07 -4.20 -3.35
C VAL A 78 7.16 -3.92 -2.31
N LYS A 79 8.39 -4.28 -2.64
CA LYS A 79 9.54 -4.04 -1.76
C LYS A 79 9.78 -2.55 -1.55
N ASP A 80 9.62 -1.74 -2.59
CA ASP A 80 9.78 -0.29 -2.48
C ASP A 80 8.73 0.30 -1.54
N VAL A 81 7.48 -0.14 -1.67
CA VAL A 81 6.40 0.34 -0.81
C VAL A 81 6.68 -0.01 0.65
N LEU A 82 7.09 -1.26 0.91
CA LEU A 82 7.44 -1.67 2.28
C LEU A 82 8.52 -0.77 2.88
N LYS A 83 9.52 -0.45 2.09
CA LYS A 83 10.62 0.41 2.53
C LYS A 83 10.11 1.82 2.86
N ARG A 84 9.23 2.36 2.02
CA ARG A 84 8.73 3.71 2.19
C ARG A 84 7.78 3.86 3.36
N ILE A 85 6.89 2.90 3.58
CA ILE A 85 5.96 2.98 4.72
C ILE A 85 6.71 2.81 6.04
N ASN A 86 7.80 2.05 6.04
CA ASN A 86 8.65 1.93 7.22
C ASN A 86 9.30 3.27 7.60
N LYS A 87 9.74 4.02 6.60
CA LYS A 87 10.37 5.32 6.84
C LYS A 87 9.39 6.35 7.39
N ASN A 88 8.12 6.20 7.08
CA ASN A 88 7.10 7.17 7.46
C ASN A 88 6.48 6.91 8.83
N THR A 89 6.88 5.86 9.52
CA THR A 89 6.38 5.52 10.86
C THR A 89 7.33 5.92 12.00
#